data_c4bbac20cf81b01a6f8c013148f7f151
#
_entry.id   c4bbac20cf81b01a6f8c013148f7f151
#
_cell.length_a   1.000
_cell.length_b   1.000
_cell.length_c   1.000
_cell.angle_alpha   90.00
_cell.angle_beta   90.00
_cell.angle_gamma   90.00
#
_symmetry.space_group_name_H-M   'P 1'
#
loop_
_entity.id
_entity.type
_entity.pdbx_description
1 polymer ?
#
loop_
_entity_poly.entity_id
_entity_poly.type
_entity_poly.pdbx_seq_one_letter_code
_entity_poly.pdbx_strand_id
1 'polypeptide(L)'
;AKIFSSFFIVLFFAGCETTKPTVNVHGEKPLIDTSKVVSEGKKQIDKKVKDGPKPIENANNTKTKRKTITTQNVKNYVSIPDDFTNLKQKISINFQGLDFSYVMSLMAELGNINILVGDEVSGTVTAKIDNVRWDTAFQTILDMKTLVADVNAADGIIRVHTPEKLTEQETAKSARA
;
A
#
# COMPACT_ATOMS: atom_id res chain seq x y z
N ALA A 1 27.59 19.08 62.20
CA ALA A 1 28.68 18.37 61.54
C ALA A 1 28.14 17.77 60.25
N LYS A 2 28.53 18.35 59.10
CA LYS A 2 28.15 17.92 57.75
C LYS A 2 29.33 17.18 57.16
N ILE A 3 29.18 15.92 56.85
CA ILE A 3 30.20 15.13 56.14
C ILE A 3 29.73 14.98 54.72
N PHE A 4 30.44 15.70 53.80
CA PHE A 4 30.32 15.56 52.36
C PHE A 4 31.12 14.33 51.96
N SER A 5 30.45 13.30 51.45
CA SER A 5 31.11 12.18 50.81
C SER A 5 30.99 12.37 49.30
N SER A 6 32.10 12.81 48.70
CA SER A 6 32.29 12.92 47.24
C SER A 6 32.56 11.53 46.70
N PHE A 7 31.58 10.97 45.98
CA PHE A 7 31.72 9.69 45.25
C PHE A 7 32.22 9.97 43.87
N PHE A 8 33.51 9.69 43.62
CA PHE A 8 34.20 9.86 42.35
C PHE A 8 33.89 8.63 41.49
N ILE A 9 33.01 8.79 40.50
CA ILE A 9 32.73 7.73 39.52
C ILE A 9 33.76 7.82 38.38
N VAL A 10 34.69 6.87 38.40
CA VAL A 10 35.63 6.63 37.31
C VAL A 10 34.92 5.84 36.20
N LEU A 11 34.63 6.48 35.08
CA LEU A 11 34.12 5.84 33.86
C LEU A 11 35.29 5.16 33.13
N PHE A 12 35.35 3.85 33.22
CA PHE A 12 36.18 3.03 32.37
C PHE A 12 35.55 2.93 30.99
N PHE A 13 36.12 3.64 30.01
CA PHE A 13 35.88 3.36 28.61
C PHE A 13 36.68 2.11 28.18
N ALA A 14 36.02 0.98 28.10
CA ALA A 14 36.55 -0.19 27.44
C ALA A 14 36.42 0.02 25.92
N GLY A 15 37.52 0.37 25.25
CA GLY A 15 37.60 0.41 23.82
C GLY A 15 37.51 -1.00 23.24
N CYS A 16 36.48 -1.25 22.43
CA CYS A 16 36.41 -2.45 21.60
C CYS A 16 37.38 -2.29 20.42
N GLU A 17 38.56 -2.87 20.52
CA GLU A 17 39.41 -3.08 19.34
C GLU A 17 38.78 -4.16 18.44
N THR A 18 38.28 -3.72 17.30
CA THR A 18 37.88 -4.65 16.21
C THR A 18 39.12 -5.21 15.54
N THR A 19 39.59 -6.36 16.05
CA THR A 19 40.59 -7.19 15.35
C THR A 19 39.95 -7.75 14.08
N LYS A 20 40.36 -7.23 12.92
CA LYS A 20 40.07 -7.85 11.61
C LYS A 20 40.72 -9.23 11.58
N PRO A 21 40.00 -10.32 11.31
CA PRO A 21 40.60 -11.60 11.10
C PRO A 21 41.46 -11.55 9.82
N THR A 22 42.77 -11.61 9.95
CA THR A 22 43.65 -11.87 8.83
C THR A 22 43.55 -13.37 8.52
N VAL A 23 42.77 -13.69 7.50
CA VAL A 23 42.74 -15.04 6.93
C VAL A 23 44.04 -15.24 6.20
N ASN A 24 44.98 -16.00 6.79
CA ASN A 24 46.13 -16.55 6.09
C ASN A 24 45.63 -17.60 5.12
N VAL A 25 45.41 -17.21 3.88
CA VAL A 25 45.17 -18.16 2.79
C VAL A 25 46.53 -18.79 2.44
N HIS A 26 46.79 -19.99 2.97
CA HIS A 26 47.85 -20.86 2.48
C HIS A 26 47.59 -21.07 0.98
N GLY A 27 48.62 -20.82 0.18
CA GLY A 27 48.59 -20.82 -1.27
C GLY A 27 48.35 -22.20 -1.89
N GLU A 28 47.16 -22.71 -1.71
CA GLU A 28 46.67 -23.81 -2.54
C GLU A 28 46.12 -23.15 -3.83
N LYS A 29 46.69 -23.58 -4.96
CA LYS A 29 46.21 -23.16 -6.28
C LYS A 29 44.73 -23.48 -6.36
N PRO A 30 43.86 -22.52 -6.72
CA PRO A 30 42.44 -22.83 -6.84
C PRO A 30 42.26 -23.97 -7.84
N LEU A 31 41.50 -24.98 -7.43
CA LEU A 31 41.16 -26.18 -8.21
C LEU A 31 40.45 -25.85 -9.55
N ILE A 32 40.01 -24.66 -9.71
CA ILE A 32 39.32 -24.14 -10.92
C ILE A 32 40.05 -22.90 -11.40
N ASP A 33 40.57 -22.93 -12.62
CA ASP A 33 41.15 -21.77 -13.28
C ASP A 33 40.04 -20.81 -13.68
N THR A 34 39.78 -19.85 -12.80
CA THR A 34 38.73 -18.82 -12.99
C THR A 34 38.95 -17.99 -14.23
N SER A 35 40.18 -17.86 -14.72
CA SER A 35 40.50 -17.10 -15.95
C SER A 35 39.93 -17.79 -17.19
N LYS A 36 39.96 -19.12 -17.25
CA LYS A 36 39.35 -19.90 -18.34
C LYS A 36 37.83 -19.81 -18.32
N VAL A 37 37.20 -19.95 -17.14
CA VAL A 37 35.75 -19.89 -16.99
C VAL A 37 35.21 -18.50 -17.41
N VAL A 38 35.90 -17.41 -17.03
CA VAL A 38 35.51 -16.05 -17.41
C VAL A 38 35.69 -15.82 -18.91
N SER A 39 36.78 -16.35 -19.52
CA SER A 39 37.01 -16.15 -20.98
C SER A 39 36.02 -16.94 -21.83
N GLU A 40 35.67 -18.17 -21.42
CA GLU A 40 34.67 -18.99 -22.10
C GLU A 40 33.25 -18.40 -21.91
N GLY A 41 32.93 -17.91 -20.72
CA GLY A 41 31.65 -17.25 -20.45
C GLY A 41 31.47 -15.99 -21.29
N LYS A 42 32.51 -15.14 -21.43
CA LYS A 42 32.47 -13.98 -22.33
C LYS A 42 32.22 -14.36 -23.79
N LYS A 43 32.89 -15.37 -24.32
CA LYS A 43 32.68 -15.84 -25.69
C LYS A 43 31.27 -16.33 -25.94
N GLN A 44 30.65 -16.99 -24.97
CA GLN A 44 29.27 -17.47 -25.06
C GLN A 44 28.26 -16.32 -24.99
N ILE A 45 28.51 -15.31 -24.15
CA ILE A 45 27.68 -14.12 -24.04
C ILE A 45 27.76 -13.30 -25.33
N ASP A 46 28.94 -13.05 -25.85
CA ASP A 46 29.15 -12.28 -27.09
C ASP A 46 28.49 -12.97 -28.30
N LYS A 47 28.50 -14.30 -28.35
CA LYS A 47 27.79 -15.06 -29.40
C LYS A 47 26.29 -14.93 -29.29
N LYS A 48 25.72 -15.06 -28.07
CA LYS A 48 24.28 -14.90 -27.84
C LYS A 48 23.80 -13.46 -28.04
N VAL A 49 24.64 -12.46 -27.74
CA VAL A 49 24.31 -11.05 -28.00
C VAL A 49 24.28 -10.74 -29.49
N LYS A 50 25.14 -11.37 -30.32
CA LYS A 50 25.09 -11.22 -31.78
C LYS A 50 23.90 -11.92 -32.42
N ASP A 51 23.43 -13.03 -31.82
CA ASP A 51 22.24 -13.77 -32.24
C ASP A 51 20.99 -13.38 -31.45
N GLY A 52 20.96 -12.16 -30.87
CA GLY A 52 19.82 -11.62 -30.15
C GLY A 52 18.53 -11.69 -30.96
N PRO A 53 17.35 -11.75 -30.32
CA PRO A 53 16.08 -11.90 -31.01
C PRO A 53 15.93 -10.81 -32.07
N LYS A 54 15.86 -11.23 -33.34
CA LYS A 54 15.58 -10.33 -34.45
C LYS A 54 14.24 -9.68 -34.23
N PRO A 55 14.10 -8.35 -34.41
CA PRO A 55 12.79 -7.71 -34.34
C PRO A 55 11.82 -8.42 -35.28
N ILE A 56 10.70 -8.88 -34.77
CA ILE A 56 9.62 -9.42 -35.60
C ILE A 56 9.02 -8.21 -36.32
N GLU A 57 9.35 -8.05 -37.58
CA GLU A 57 8.91 -6.93 -38.43
C GLU A 57 7.38 -6.88 -38.65
N ASN A 58 6.63 -7.90 -38.21
CA ASN A 58 5.18 -8.02 -38.34
C ASN A 58 4.43 -7.95 -37.01
N ALA A 59 4.98 -7.31 -35.99
CA ALA A 59 4.17 -6.87 -34.88
C ALA A 59 3.28 -5.72 -35.41
N ASN A 60 2.09 -6.08 -35.87
CA ASN A 60 0.99 -5.12 -36.08
C ASN A 60 1.01 -4.21 -34.84
N ASN A 61 1.18 -2.92 -35.09
CA ASN A 61 1.20 -1.84 -34.09
C ASN A 61 -0.11 -1.85 -33.27
N THR A 62 -0.25 -2.84 -32.41
CA THR A 62 -1.13 -2.73 -31.28
C THR A 62 -0.38 -1.79 -30.32
N LYS A 63 -0.55 -0.49 -30.56
CA LYS A 63 -0.20 0.54 -29.58
C LYS A 63 -0.95 0.17 -28.32
N THR A 64 -0.31 -0.62 -27.46
CA THR A 64 -0.76 -0.78 -26.09
C THR A 64 -0.70 0.63 -25.50
N LYS A 65 -1.85 1.32 -25.49
CA LYS A 65 -1.98 2.58 -24.76
C LYS A 65 -1.59 2.25 -23.33
N ARG A 66 -0.34 2.54 -22.96
CA ARG A 66 0.03 2.59 -21.57
C ARG A 66 -0.89 3.62 -20.94
N LYS A 67 -1.87 3.14 -20.18
CA LYS A 67 -2.72 4.00 -19.36
C LYS A 67 -1.75 4.72 -18.43
N THR A 68 -1.49 5.98 -18.71
CA THR A 68 -0.66 6.82 -17.84
C THR A 68 -1.43 6.91 -16.53
N ILE A 69 -0.96 6.22 -15.51
CA ILE A 69 -1.49 6.35 -14.16
C ILE A 69 -1.07 7.74 -13.70
N THR A 70 -1.96 8.71 -13.89
CA THR A 70 -1.75 10.05 -13.37
C THR A 70 -1.80 9.92 -11.84
N THR A 71 -0.78 10.39 -11.17
CA THR A 71 -0.60 10.33 -9.71
C THR A 71 -1.77 10.93 -8.90
N GLN A 72 -2.70 11.61 -9.56
CA GLN A 72 -3.93 12.13 -8.96
C GLN A 72 -4.98 11.04 -8.64
N ASN A 73 -4.90 9.86 -9.26
CA ASN A 73 -5.86 8.77 -9.03
C ASN A 73 -5.46 7.80 -7.89
N VAL A 74 -4.32 8.02 -7.25
CA VAL A 74 -3.85 7.14 -6.15
C VAL A 74 -4.57 7.44 -4.83
N LYS A 75 -5.32 8.54 -4.72
CA LYS A 75 -6.02 8.92 -3.48
C LYS A 75 -7.47 8.42 -3.37
N ASN A 76 -8.03 7.85 -4.40
CA ASN A 76 -9.40 7.31 -4.34
C ASN A 76 -9.35 5.85 -3.97
N TYR A 77 -9.34 5.55 -2.70
CA TYR A 77 -9.41 4.18 -2.16
C TYR A 77 -10.76 3.50 -2.45
N VAL A 78 -11.76 4.25 -2.88
CA VAL A 78 -13.06 3.74 -3.27
C VAL A 78 -13.29 4.10 -4.74
N SER A 79 -13.12 3.12 -5.63
CA SER A 79 -13.52 3.28 -7.02
C SER A 79 -15.00 2.94 -7.15
N ILE A 80 -15.85 3.97 -7.11
CA ILE A 80 -17.29 3.79 -7.38
C ILE A 80 -17.46 3.66 -8.89
N PRO A 81 -18.00 2.54 -9.39
CA PRO A 81 -18.26 2.35 -10.80
C PRO A 81 -19.15 3.43 -11.39
N ASP A 82 -18.98 3.71 -12.68
CA ASP A 82 -19.72 4.76 -13.38
C ASP A 82 -21.23 4.50 -13.47
N ASP A 83 -21.66 3.27 -13.27
CA ASP A 83 -23.05 2.84 -13.27
C ASP A 83 -23.89 3.47 -12.14
N PHE A 84 -23.24 3.88 -11.06
CA PHE A 84 -23.91 4.55 -9.93
C PHE A 84 -24.02 6.06 -10.14
N THR A 85 -24.90 6.49 -11.03
CA THR A 85 -25.12 7.92 -11.32
C THR A 85 -25.61 8.69 -10.09
N ASN A 86 -26.39 8.05 -9.21
CA ASN A 86 -26.91 8.64 -7.98
C ASN A 86 -25.79 9.08 -7.01
N LEU A 87 -24.65 8.35 -7.02
CA LEU A 87 -23.51 8.66 -6.16
C LEU A 87 -22.68 9.85 -6.67
N LYS A 88 -23.00 10.36 -7.85
CA LYS A 88 -22.36 11.58 -8.42
C LYS A 88 -23.15 12.86 -8.13
N GLN A 89 -24.33 12.74 -7.55
CA GLN A 89 -25.13 13.91 -7.17
C GLN A 89 -24.46 14.75 -6.09
N LYS A 90 -24.71 16.05 -6.10
CA LYS A 90 -24.19 16.95 -5.09
C LYS A 90 -25.09 16.94 -3.87
N ILE A 91 -24.46 16.91 -2.70
CA ILE A 91 -25.14 16.89 -1.40
C ILE A 91 -24.64 18.03 -0.52
N SER A 92 -25.49 18.48 0.38
CA SER A 92 -25.17 19.45 1.45
C SER A 92 -25.68 18.89 2.76
N ILE A 93 -24.79 18.62 3.70
CA ILE A 93 -25.11 18.03 5.01
C ILE A 93 -24.26 18.66 6.11
N ASN A 94 -24.78 18.65 7.32
CA ASN A 94 -24.08 19.12 8.51
C ASN A 94 -24.23 18.11 9.63
N PHE A 95 -23.15 17.42 9.95
CA PHE A 95 -23.07 16.47 11.04
C PHE A 95 -22.40 17.13 12.25
N GLN A 96 -22.99 17.02 13.42
CA GLN A 96 -22.43 17.55 14.67
C GLN A 96 -22.41 16.46 15.73
N GLY A 97 -21.26 15.80 15.89
CA GLY A 97 -21.04 14.75 16.90
C GLY A 97 -21.98 13.55 16.74
N LEU A 98 -22.41 13.23 15.52
CA LEU A 98 -23.27 12.09 15.24
C LEU A 98 -22.47 10.77 15.26
N ASP A 99 -23.12 9.72 15.73
CA ASP A 99 -22.56 8.37 15.65
C ASP A 99 -22.25 7.98 14.21
N PHE A 100 -21.11 7.28 13.99
CA PHE A 100 -20.65 6.93 12.66
C PHE A 100 -21.65 6.05 11.92
N SER A 101 -22.25 5.07 12.59
CA SER A 101 -23.24 4.17 11.97
C SER A 101 -24.48 4.94 11.51
N TYR A 102 -24.90 5.93 12.31
CA TYR A 102 -26.00 6.80 11.93
C TYR A 102 -25.66 7.69 10.71
N VAL A 103 -24.44 8.24 10.68
CA VAL A 103 -23.95 9.00 9.51
C VAL A 103 -23.94 8.12 8.26
N MET A 104 -23.51 6.86 8.36
CA MET A 104 -23.51 5.93 7.23
C MET A 104 -24.94 5.59 6.77
N SER A 105 -25.88 5.49 7.68
CA SER A 105 -27.30 5.29 7.33
C SER A 105 -27.87 6.50 6.56
N LEU A 106 -27.55 7.71 6.97
CA LEU A 106 -27.92 8.93 6.23
C LEU A 106 -27.26 9.00 4.85
N MET A 107 -25.99 8.62 4.77
CA MET A 107 -25.29 8.56 3.49
C MET A 107 -25.89 7.51 2.56
N ALA A 108 -26.29 6.35 3.09
CA ALA A 108 -26.97 5.30 2.34
C ALA A 108 -28.30 5.80 1.74
N GLU A 109 -29.10 6.49 2.55
CA GLU A 109 -30.37 7.06 2.12
C GLU A 109 -30.18 8.13 1.02
N LEU A 110 -29.23 9.05 1.20
CA LEU A 110 -28.92 10.08 0.22
C LEU A 110 -28.36 9.52 -1.09
N GLY A 111 -27.60 8.44 -1.02
CA GLY A 111 -27.05 7.76 -2.20
C GLY A 111 -27.98 6.74 -2.84
N ASN A 112 -29.10 6.42 -2.17
CA ASN A 112 -29.97 5.29 -2.53
C ASN A 112 -29.18 4.01 -2.78
N ILE A 113 -28.31 3.65 -1.81
CA ILE A 113 -27.43 2.50 -1.87
C ILE A 113 -27.35 1.82 -0.49
N ASN A 114 -27.06 0.53 -0.46
CA ASN A 114 -26.90 -0.18 0.81
C ASN A 114 -25.47 -0.01 1.35
N ILE A 115 -25.34 0.48 2.58
CA ILE A 115 -24.06 0.57 3.28
C ILE A 115 -24.08 -0.34 4.49
N LEU A 116 -23.14 -1.26 4.56
CA LEU A 116 -22.91 -2.12 5.71
C LEU A 116 -21.67 -1.63 6.45
N VAL A 117 -21.80 -1.44 7.74
CA VAL A 117 -20.71 -1.00 8.62
C VAL A 117 -20.28 -2.17 9.47
N GLY A 118 -18.96 -2.46 9.49
CA GLY A 118 -18.41 -3.50 10.35
C GLY A 118 -18.54 -3.16 11.83
N ASP A 119 -18.69 -4.17 12.67
CA ASP A 119 -18.88 -4.01 14.13
C ASP A 119 -17.65 -3.34 14.80
N GLU A 120 -16.49 -3.45 14.17
CA GLU A 120 -15.25 -2.82 14.63
C GLU A 120 -15.23 -1.31 14.44
N VAL A 121 -16.14 -0.76 13.61
CA VAL A 121 -16.18 0.66 13.28
C VAL A 121 -17.07 1.42 14.27
N SER A 122 -16.48 2.41 14.93
CA SER A 122 -17.18 3.18 15.96
C SER A 122 -16.72 4.64 16.02
N GLY A 123 -17.41 5.43 16.84
CA GLY A 123 -17.07 6.82 17.13
C GLY A 123 -17.99 7.82 16.47
N THR A 124 -17.71 9.10 16.68
CA THR A 124 -18.57 10.20 16.22
C THR A 124 -17.94 10.95 15.05
N VAL A 125 -18.78 11.59 14.25
CA VAL A 125 -18.41 12.42 13.10
C VAL A 125 -18.94 13.83 13.30
N THR A 126 -18.08 14.82 13.06
CA THR A 126 -18.45 16.22 12.95
C THR A 126 -17.92 16.71 11.60
N ALA A 127 -18.82 17.03 10.68
CA ALA A 127 -18.46 17.47 9.34
C ALA A 127 -19.54 18.38 8.78
N LYS A 128 -19.14 19.47 8.12
CA LYS A 128 -20.01 20.31 7.32
C LYS A 128 -19.60 20.16 5.85
N ILE A 129 -20.51 19.66 5.04
CA ILE A 129 -20.33 19.41 3.62
C ILE A 129 -21.34 20.27 2.88
N ASP A 130 -20.90 21.04 1.91
CA ASP A 130 -21.76 21.92 1.14
C ASP A 130 -21.46 21.82 -0.36
N ASN A 131 -22.47 21.45 -1.14
CA ASN A 131 -22.41 21.32 -2.60
C ASN A 131 -21.28 20.43 -3.12
N VAL A 132 -20.99 19.34 -2.39
CA VAL A 132 -19.96 18.35 -2.73
C VAL A 132 -20.62 17.09 -3.29
N ARG A 133 -19.97 16.42 -4.24
CA ARG A 133 -20.45 15.14 -4.76
C ARG A 133 -20.51 14.10 -3.63
N TRP A 134 -21.54 13.26 -3.68
CA TRP A 134 -21.75 12.22 -2.67
C TRP A 134 -20.53 11.31 -2.50
N ASP A 135 -19.95 10.82 -3.61
CA ASP A 135 -18.78 9.95 -3.60
C ASP A 135 -17.56 10.60 -2.93
N THR A 136 -17.32 11.87 -3.22
CA THR A 136 -16.24 12.64 -2.61
C THR A 136 -16.48 12.88 -1.11
N ALA A 137 -17.73 13.20 -0.75
CA ALA A 137 -18.12 13.38 0.65
C ALA A 137 -17.94 12.08 1.44
N PHE A 138 -18.43 10.98 0.90
CA PHE A 138 -18.30 9.66 1.49
C PHE A 138 -16.83 9.27 1.71
N GLN A 139 -16.00 9.40 0.67
CA GLN A 139 -14.57 9.16 0.77
C GLN A 139 -13.91 10.02 1.86
N THR A 140 -14.24 11.30 1.92
CA THR A 140 -13.68 12.21 2.92
C THR A 140 -14.04 11.79 4.35
N ILE A 141 -15.27 11.32 4.58
CA ILE A 141 -15.71 10.81 5.89
C ILE A 141 -14.94 9.54 6.28
N LEU A 142 -14.71 8.63 5.32
CA LEU A 142 -13.91 7.43 5.56
C LEU A 142 -12.45 7.78 5.88
N ASP A 143 -11.85 8.70 5.12
CA ASP A 143 -10.47 9.15 5.33
C ASP A 143 -10.26 9.77 6.71
N MET A 144 -11.24 10.55 7.21
CA MET A 144 -11.20 11.13 8.57
C MET A 144 -11.11 10.06 9.66
N LYS A 145 -11.61 8.86 9.40
CA LYS A 145 -11.64 7.75 10.35
C LYS A 145 -10.63 6.65 10.02
N THR A 146 -9.83 6.85 8.98
CA THR A 146 -8.88 5.84 8.48
C THR A 146 -9.58 4.52 8.14
N LEU A 147 -10.76 4.63 7.54
CA LEU A 147 -11.58 3.49 7.13
C LEU A 147 -11.46 3.24 5.63
N VAL A 148 -11.78 2.03 5.24
CA VAL A 148 -11.82 1.61 3.84
C VAL A 148 -13.21 1.09 3.49
N ALA A 149 -13.58 1.20 2.21
CA ALA A 149 -14.81 0.62 1.71
C ALA A 149 -14.56 -0.36 0.57
N ASP A 150 -15.21 -1.51 0.66
CA ASP A 150 -15.31 -2.51 -0.42
C ASP A 150 -16.64 -2.31 -1.15
N VAL A 151 -16.58 -2.03 -2.44
CA VAL A 151 -17.76 -1.75 -3.27
C VAL A 151 -18.10 -2.98 -4.09
N ASN A 152 -19.22 -3.64 -3.77
CA ASN A 152 -19.79 -4.68 -4.62
C ASN A 152 -20.83 -4.06 -5.56
N ALA A 153 -20.39 -3.76 -6.78
CA ALA A 153 -21.24 -3.12 -7.78
C ALA A 153 -22.40 -4.02 -8.23
N ALA A 154 -22.21 -5.34 -8.25
CA ALA A 154 -23.25 -6.28 -8.70
C ALA A 154 -24.46 -6.29 -7.76
N ASP A 155 -24.22 -6.17 -6.47
CA ASP A 155 -25.27 -6.22 -5.44
C ASP A 155 -25.72 -4.83 -4.96
N GLY A 156 -25.05 -3.75 -5.41
CA GLY A 156 -25.33 -2.39 -4.96
C GLY A 156 -25.04 -2.21 -3.45
N ILE A 157 -23.98 -2.83 -2.96
CA ILE A 157 -23.61 -2.84 -1.54
C ILE A 157 -22.22 -2.26 -1.36
N ILE A 158 -22.08 -1.35 -0.42
CA ILE A 158 -20.80 -0.85 0.07
C ILE A 158 -20.57 -1.39 1.48
N ARG A 159 -19.41 -2.02 1.72
CA ARG A 159 -19.01 -2.48 3.05
C ARG A 159 -17.90 -1.58 3.57
N VAL A 160 -18.06 -1.09 4.80
CA VAL A 160 -17.08 -0.22 5.47
C VAL A 160 -16.42 -0.98 6.60
N HIS A 161 -15.09 -1.03 6.56
CA HIS A 161 -14.24 -1.76 7.50
C HIS A 161 -13.01 -0.96 7.88
N THR A 162 -12.30 -1.43 8.91
CA THR A 162 -10.91 -1.01 9.11
C THR A 162 -10.00 -1.69 8.06
N PRO A 163 -8.84 -1.11 7.71
CA PRO A 163 -7.90 -1.72 6.77
C PRO A 163 -7.46 -3.13 7.18
N GLU A 164 -7.28 -3.34 8.48
CA GLU A 164 -6.88 -4.63 9.05
C GLU A 164 -7.95 -5.70 8.81
N LYS A 165 -9.22 -5.34 9.06
CA LYS A 165 -10.35 -6.27 8.88
C LYS A 165 -10.56 -6.64 7.43
N LEU A 166 -10.39 -5.70 6.52
CA LEU A 166 -10.45 -5.97 5.07
C LEU A 166 -9.37 -6.98 4.66
N THR A 167 -8.13 -6.77 5.08
CA THR A 167 -7.01 -7.67 4.79
C THR A 167 -7.26 -9.09 5.33
N GLU A 168 -7.79 -9.19 6.55
CA GLU A 168 -8.17 -10.48 7.13
C GLU A 168 -9.22 -11.20 6.28
N GLN A 169 -10.26 -10.49 5.84
CA GLN A 169 -11.31 -11.06 4.99
C GLN A 169 -10.79 -11.49 3.62
N GLU A 170 -9.91 -10.72 2.99
CA GLU A 170 -9.30 -11.07 1.70
C GLU A 170 -8.42 -12.31 1.81
N THR A 171 -7.61 -12.41 2.86
CA THR A 171 -6.79 -13.60 3.12
C THR A 171 -7.66 -14.83 3.39
N ALA A 172 -8.75 -14.70 4.14
CA ALA A 172 -9.70 -15.78 4.39
C ALA A 172 -10.44 -16.23 3.11
N LYS A 173 -10.75 -15.30 2.19
CA LYS A 173 -11.34 -15.63 0.89
C LYS A 173 -10.35 -16.40 0.01
N SER A 174 -9.11 -15.93 -0.08
CA SER A 174 -8.08 -16.59 -0.89
C SER A 174 -7.71 -17.99 -0.38
N ALA A 175 -7.83 -18.23 0.93
CA ALA A 175 -7.59 -19.55 1.52
C ALA A 175 -8.71 -20.58 1.23
N ARG A 176 -9.88 -20.12 0.75
CA ARG A 176 -11.04 -20.98 0.42
C ARG A 176 -11.17 -21.25 -1.09
N ALA A 177 -10.41 -20.53 -1.91
CA ALA A 177 -10.39 -20.68 -3.37
C ALA A 177 -9.37 -21.74 -3.82
#